data_6dfb5409fde296de184abd8fd8796572
#
_entry.id   6dfb5409fde296de184abd8fd8796572
#
_cell.length_a   1.000
_cell.length_b   1.000
_cell.length_c   1.000
_cell.angle_alpha   90.00
_cell.angle_beta   90.00
_cell.angle_gamma   90.00
#
_symmetry.space_group_name_H-M   'P 1'
#
loop_
_entity.id
_entity.type
_entity.pdbx_description
1 polymer ?
#
loop_
_entity_poly.entity_id
_entity_poly.type
_entity_poly.pdbx_seq_one_letter_code
_entity_poly.pdbx_strand_id
1 'polypeptide(L)'
;MQNDSNNFVSLTNLKNMAKYIKKEIADLNGKGTTQAYYRLKTWRKLEFEEFAERCHSLHPSFSKGLISGVLDAVTDQLAYEISNGYSVKIDGLGTFSAKLGVRKVRHSASRVPLLTTAR
;
A
#
# COMPACT_ATOMS: atom_id res chain seq x y z
N MET A 1 -19.68 28.71 -7.20
CA MET A 1 -19.05 28.09 -6.06
C MET A 1 -19.86 26.90 -5.56
N GLN A 2 -19.24 25.80 -5.38
CA GLN A 2 -19.90 24.57 -4.98
C GLN A 2 -20.57 24.69 -3.64
N ASN A 3 -21.72 24.14 -3.53
CA ASN A 3 -22.49 24.12 -2.32
C ASN A 3 -21.97 23.04 -1.38
N ASP A 4 -20.94 23.39 -0.66
CA ASP A 4 -20.16 22.42 0.11
C ASP A 4 -20.86 21.99 1.39
N SER A 5 -21.89 22.73 1.80
CA SER A 5 -22.63 22.46 3.02
C SER A 5 -23.44 21.16 2.98
N ASN A 6 -23.89 20.76 1.79
CA ASN A 6 -24.68 19.54 1.64
C ASN A 6 -23.85 18.27 1.58
N ASN A 7 -22.54 18.42 1.45
CA ASN A 7 -21.61 17.30 1.28
C ASN A 7 -20.38 17.47 2.15
N PHE A 8 -20.57 17.74 3.43
CA PHE A 8 -19.46 17.87 4.37
C PHE A 8 -18.53 16.67 4.34
N VAL A 9 -19.08 15.47 4.29
CA VAL A 9 -18.31 14.23 4.17
C VAL A 9 -17.57 14.16 2.84
N SER A 10 -18.22 14.55 1.75
CA SER A 10 -17.56 14.58 0.45
C SER A 10 -16.48 15.64 0.36
N LEU A 11 -16.65 16.80 0.99
CA LEU A 11 -15.63 17.84 1.01
C LEU A 11 -14.37 17.37 1.76
N THR A 12 -14.54 16.72 2.89
CA THR A 12 -13.45 16.11 3.63
C THR A 12 -12.78 15.02 2.82
N ASN A 13 -13.57 14.20 2.14
CA ASN A 13 -13.07 13.17 1.25
C ASN A 13 -12.33 13.74 0.04
N LEU A 14 -12.81 14.84 -0.55
CA LEU A 14 -12.14 15.51 -1.66
C LEU A 14 -10.75 16.04 -1.27
N LYS A 15 -10.60 16.56 -0.06
CA LYS A 15 -9.28 16.96 0.46
C LYS A 15 -8.35 15.79 0.65
N ASN A 16 -8.90 14.64 0.99
CA ASN A 16 -8.15 13.44 1.31
C ASN A 16 -8.11 12.43 0.16
N MET A 17 -8.81 12.70 -0.94
CA MET A 17 -8.79 11.81 -2.10
C MET A 17 -7.41 11.77 -2.74
N ALA A 18 -7.00 10.57 -3.09
CA ALA A 18 -5.80 10.37 -3.86
C ALA A 18 -5.91 11.10 -5.20
N LYS A 19 -4.94 11.94 -5.49
CA LYS A 19 -4.85 12.61 -6.79
C LYS A 19 -4.21 11.68 -7.80
N TYR A 20 -4.64 11.80 -9.04
CA TYR A 20 -4.04 11.07 -10.14
C TYR A 20 -3.30 12.02 -11.08
N ILE A 21 -2.32 11.50 -11.74
CA ILE A 21 -1.58 12.18 -12.81
C ILE A 21 -1.71 11.37 -14.09
N LYS A 22 -1.90 12.08 -15.18
CA LYS A 22 -1.85 11.48 -16.51
C LYS A 22 -0.38 11.38 -16.94
N LYS A 23 0.05 10.20 -17.32
CA LYS A 23 1.36 9.98 -17.92
C LYS A 23 1.19 9.48 -19.34
N GLU A 24 2.02 9.96 -20.22
CA GLU A 24 2.09 9.50 -21.60
C GLU A 24 3.33 8.66 -21.79
N ILE A 25 3.16 7.48 -22.33
CA ILE A 25 4.27 6.60 -22.69
C ILE A 25 4.39 6.63 -24.20
N ALA A 26 5.60 6.89 -24.68
CA ALA A 26 5.92 6.70 -26.09
C ALA A 26 5.74 5.23 -26.47
N ASP A 27 5.19 5.01 -27.65
CA ASP A 27 4.96 3.67 -28.16
C ASP A 27 6.30 2.93 -28.33
N LEU A 28 6.49 1.90 -27.53
CA LEU A 28 7.65 1.01 -27.63
C LEU A 28 7.67 0.19 -28.93
N ASN A 29 6.56 0.12 -29.63
CA ASN A 29 6.41 -0.64 -30.87
C ASN A 29 6.62 0.19 -32.15
N GLY A 30 6.99 1.46 -32.03
CA GLY A 30 7.36 2.31 -33.15
C GLY A 30 6.22 2.72 -34.09
N LYS A 31 4.96 2.52 -33.70
CA LYS A 31 3.80 2.90 -34.52
C LYS A 31 3.35 4.35 -34.30
N GLY A 32 4.08 5.12 -33.51
CA GLY A 32 3.81 6.55 -33.29
C GLY A 32 2.56 6.88 -32.46
N THR A 33 1.93 5.90 -31.84
CA THR A 33 0.76 6.12 -31.00
C THR A 33 1.18 6.26 -29.55
N THR A 34 0.92 7.41 -28.97
CA THR A 34 1.16 7.66 -27.54
C THR A 34 0.01 7.09 -26.73
N GLN A 35 0.29 6.19 -25.83
CA GLN A 35 -0.73 5.72 -24.88
C GLN A 35 -0.70 6.53 -23.58
N ALA A 36 -1.84 7.05 -23.23
CA ALA A 36 -2.01 7.74 -21.95
C ALA A 36 -2.54 6.79 -20.89
N TYR A 37 -1.93 6.79 -19.72
CA TYR A 37 -2.43 6.07 -18.56
C TYR A 37 -2.46 6.97 -17.34
N TYR A 38 -3.40 6.67 -16.45
CA TYR A 38 -3.54 7.39 -15.20
C TYR A 38 -2.82 6.66 -14.08
N ARG A 39 -2.07 7.41 -13.30
CA ARG A 39 -1.36 6.90 -12.14
C ARG A 39 -1.76 7.69 -10.90
N LEU A 40 -1.99 6.99 -9.81
CA LEU A 40 -2.18 7.65 -8.52
C LEU A 40 -0.92 8.40 -8.10
N LYS A 41 -1.09 9.62 -7.65
CA LYS A 41 -0.02 10.41 -7.09
C LYS A 41 0.10 10.09 -5.61
N THR A 42 1.18 9.44 -5.24
CA THR A 42 1.52 9.25 -3.83
C THR A 42 2.15 10.54 -3.30
N TRP A 43 1.59 11.09 -2.23
CA TRP A 43 2.10 12.32 -1.62
C TRP A 43 3.36 12.06 -0.84
N ARG A 44 3.28 11.15 0.09
CA ARG A 44 4.39 10.68 0.91
C ARG A 44 4.03 9.37 1.60
N LYS A 45 5.02 8.71 2.08
CA LYS A 45 4.85 7.54 2.93
C LYS A 45 4.54 8.01 4.35
N LEU A 46 3.56 7.41 4.98
CA LEU A 46 3.32 7.56 6.41
C LEU A 46 4.10 6.48 7.14
N GLU A 47 4.82 6.88 8.16
CA GLU A 47 5.47 5.93 9.05
C GLU A 47 4.48 5.37 10.07
N PHE A 48 4.85 4.26 10.70
CA PHE A 48 3.99 3.51 11.62
C PHE A 48 3.42 4.38 12.74
N GLU A 49 4.25 5.17 13.38
CA GLU A 49 3.85 6.04 14.47
C GLU A 49 2.82 7.09 14.05
N GLU A 50 3.05 7.74 12.93
CA GLU A 50 2.11 8.71 12.38
C GLU A 50 0.79 8.05 11.98
N PHE A 51 0.85 6.84 11.44
CA PHE A 51 -0.34 6.08 11.10
C PHE A 51 -1.16 5.73 12.35
N ALA A 52 -0.50 5.25 13.41
CA ALA A 52 -1.15 4.95 14.68
C ALA A 52 -1.80 6.19 15.31
N GLU A 53 -1.14 7.33 15.23
CA GLU A 53 -1.67 8.61 15.73
C GLU A 53 -2.92 9.06 14.96
N ARG A 54 -2.92 8.89 13.65
CA ARG A 54 -4.10 9.16 12.82
C ARG A 54 -5.24 8.21 13.10
N CYS A 55 -4.95 6.93 13.35
CA CYS A 55 -5.96 5.97 13.80
C CYS A 55 -6.58 6.39 15.13
N HIS A 56 -5.77 6.81 16.09
CA HIS A 56 -6.27 7.32 17.37
C HIS A 56 -7.15 8.56 17.19
N SER A 57 -6.78 9.48 16.32
CA SER A 57 -7.57 10.69 16.02
C SER A 57 -8.97 10.37 15.49
N LEU A 58 -9.09 9.32 14.68
CA LEU A 58 -10.38 8.88 14.14
C LEU A 58 -11.16 7.99 15.13
N HIS A 59 -10.46 7.30 15.99
CA HIS A 59 -11.04 6.37 16.97
C HIS A 59 -10.51 6.66 18.38
N PRO A 60 -10.93 7.76 19.00
CA PRO A 60 -10.36 8.20 20.27
C PRO A 60 -10.66 7.27 21.45
N SER A 61 -11.62 6.37 21.31
CA SER A 61 -11.90 5.33 22.33
C SER A 61 -10.75 4.34 22.52
N PHE A 62 -9.90 4.19 21.52
CA PHE A 62 -8.71 3.34 21.62
C PHE A 62 -7.48 4.22 21.86
N SER A 63 -6.71 3.91 22.91
CA SER A 63 -5.47 4.64 23.14
C SER A 63 -4.45 4.40 22.04
N LYS A 64 -3.59 5.37 21.79
CA LYS A 64 -2.49 5.23 20.83
C LYS A 64 -1.63 4.00 21.13
N GLY A 65 -1.32 3.77 22.39
CA GLY A 65 -0.55 2.61 22.85
C GLY A 65 -1.24 1.28 22.53
N LEU A 66 -2.55 1.20 22.73
CA LEU A 66 -3.32 0.02 22.37
C LEU A 66 -3.31 -0.23 20.87
N ILE A 67 -3.52 0.79 20.07
CA ILE A 67 -3.48 0.70 18.59
C ILE A 67 -2.12 0.21 18.13
N SER A 68 -1.04 0.80 18.62
CA SER A 68 0.32 0.39 18.27
C SER A 68 0.59 -1.06 18.68
N GLY A 69 0.22 -1.44 19.89
CA GLY A 69 0.40 -2.80 20.38
C GLY A 69 -0.35 -3.85 19.59
N VAL A 70 -1.59 -3.56 19.19
CA VAL A 70 -2.38 -4.47 18.34
C VAL A 70 -1.78 -4.59 16.93
N LEU A 71 -1.35 -3.48 16.35
CA LEU A 71 -0.70 -3.49 15.04
C LEU A 71 0.62 -4.28 15.06
N ASP A 72 1.42 -4.13 16.10
CA ASP A 72 2.65 -4.91 16.27
C ASP A 72 2.34 -6.42 16.37
N ALA A 73 1.36 -6.77 17.20
CA ALA A 73 0.93 -8.17 17.35
C ALA A 73 0.44 -8.77 16.03
N VAL A 74 -0.35 -8.01 15.26
CA VAL A 74 -0.83 -8.45 13.94
C VAL A 74 0.33 -8.62 12.96
N THR A 75 1.29 -7.70 12.98
CA THR A 75 2.46 -7.75 12.10
C THR A 75 3.33 -8.96 12.40
N ASP A 76 3.58 -9.24 13.67
CA ASP A 76 4.36 -10.40 14.11
C ASP A 76 3.67 -11.71 13.71
N GLN A 77 2.38 -11.80 13.93
CA GLN A 77 1.62 -13.01 13.56
C GLN A 77 1.57 -13.19 12.04
N LEU A 78 1.41 -12.12 11.27
CA LEU A 78 1.49 -12.19 9.80
C LEU A 78 2.84 -12.72 9.33
N ALA A 79 3.92 -12.20 9.87
CA ALA A 79 5.27 -12.64 9.52
C ALA A 79 5.46 -14.13 9.84
N TYR A 80 4.96 -14.57 10.96
CA TYR A 80 5.02 -15.98 11.38
C TYR A 80 4.24 -16.89 10.42
N GLU A 81 2.98 -16.57 10.14
CA GLU A 81 2.14 -17.38 9.26
C GLU A 81 2.66 -17.42 7.82
N ILE A 82 3.12 -16.29 7.31
CA ILE A 82 3.69 -16.20 5.95
C ILE A 82 4.98 -17.04 5.86
N SER A 83 5.82 -17.02 6.89
CA SER A 83 7.04 -17.83 6.91
C SER A 83 6.75 -19.34 6.97
N ASN A 84 5.61 -19.73 7.51
CA ASN A 84 5.12 -21.12 7.49
C ASN A 84 4.44 -21.52 6.17
N GLY A 85 4.40 -20.63 5.20
CA GLY A 85 3.84 -20.91 3.87
C GLY A 85 2.35 -20.61 3.73
N TYR A 86 1.72 -19.98 4.72
CA TYR A 86 0.34 -19.61 4.63
C TYR A 86 0.16 -18.26 3.94
N SER A 87 -0.97 -18.09 3.32
CA SER A 87 -1.46 -16.82 2.83
C SER A 87 -2.56 -16.35 3.79
N VAL A 88 -2.47 -15.11 4.24
CA VAL A 88 -3.40 -14.55 5.23
C VAL A 88 -4.26 -13.47 4.58
N LYS A 89 -5.57 -13.66 4.60
CA LYS A 89 -6.51 -12.65 4.16
C LYS A 89 -7.07 -11.91 5.37
N ILE A 90 -6.93 -10.59 5.36
CA ILE A 90 -7.56 -9.71 6.34
C ILE A 90 -8.62 -8.88 5.63
N ASP A 91 -9.87 -9.04 6.04
CA ASP A 91 -10.98 -8.32 5.43
C ASP A 91 -10.80 -6.80 5.58
N GLY A 92 -10.93 -6.08 4.50
CA GLY A 92 -10.70 -4.64 4.45
C GLY A 92 -9.25 -4.23 4.19
N LEU A 93 -8.27 -5.09 4.42
CA LEU A 93 -6.86 -4.80 4.13
C LEU A 93 -6.35 -5.49 2.87
N GLY A 94 -6.66 -6.75 2.69
CA GLY A 94 -6.21 -7.53 1.55
C GLY A 94 -5.63 -8.87 1.93
N THR A 95 -4.92 -9.48 1.00
CA THR A 95 -4.27 -10.78 1.18
C THR A 95 -2.76 -10.63 1.17
N PHE A 96 -2.12 -11.19 2.18
CA PHE A 96 -0.67 -11.16 2.38
C PHE A 96 -0.08 -12.54 2.09
N SER A 97 0.94 -12.59 1.25
CA SER A 97 1.62 -13.83 0.88
C SER A 97 3.08 -13.59 0.57
N ALA A 98 3.89 -14.63 0.67
CA ALA A 98 5.27 -14.59 0.24
C ALA A 98 5.40 -14.93 -1.24
N LYS A 99 6.36 -14.31 -1.89
CA LYS A 99 6.79 -14.65 -3.25
C LYS A 99 8.26 -14.92 -3.28
N LEU A 100 8.65 -15.93 -4.03
CA LEU A 100 10.05 -16.18 -4.33
C LEU A 100 10.50 -15.26 -5.46
N GLY A 101 11.47 -14.41 -5.17
CA GLY A 101 12.13 -13.59 -6.17
C GLY A 101 13.35 -14.32 -6.74
N VAL A 102 13.51 -14.32 -8.06
CA VAL A 102 14.71 -14.84 -8.71
C VAL A 102 15.63 -13.67 -9.04
N ARG A 103 16.80 -13.67 -8.43
CA ARG A 103 17.84 -12.69 -8.77
C ARG A 103 18.52 -13.15 -10.07
N LYS A 104 18.47 -12.31 -11.09
CA LYS A 104 19.30 -12.52 -12.29
C LYS A 104 20.76 -12.26 -11.91
N VAL A 105 21.52 -13.31 -11.79
CA VAL A 105 22.98 -13.19 -11.62
C VAL A 105 23.61 -13.25 -13.01
N ARG A 106 24.36 -12.24 -13.37
CA ARG A 106 24.97 -12.13 -14.72
C ARG A 106 26.00 -13.20 -15.02
N HIS A 107 26.65 -13.77 -14.01
CA HIS A 107 27.74 -14.73 -14.18
C HIS A 107 27.82 -15.67 -12.98
N SER A 108 27.04 -16.66 -12.88
CA SER A 108 27.35 -17.95 -12.27
C SER A 108 26.10 -18.77 -12.03
N ALA A 109 26.30 -20.05 -11.96
CA ALA A 109 25.27 -21.08 -11.94
C ALA A 109 24.45 -21.19 -10.65
N SER A 110 24.70 -20.38 -9.64
CA SER A 110 23.96 -20.45 -8.37
C SER A 110 22.84 -19.42 -8.35
N ARG A 111 21.63 -19.86 -8.58
CA ARG A 111 20.43 -19.08 -8.37
C ARG A 111 19.98 -19.25 -6.92
N VAL A 112 20.13 -18.23 -6.14
CA VAL A 112 19.59 -18.21 -4.78
C VAL A 112 18.21 -17.54 -4.82
N PRO A 113 17.14 -18.24 -4.45
CA PRO A 113 15.83 -17.64 -4.34
C PRO A 113 15.80 -16.66 -3.16
N LEU A 114 15.29 -15.46 -3.41
CA LEU A 114 15.06 -14.47 -2.39
C LEU A 114 13.61 -14.51 -1.95
N LEU A 115 13.38 -14.67 -0.66
CA LEU A 115 12.05 -14.58 -0.07
C LEU A 115 11.68 -13.11 0.09
N THR A 116 10.70 -12.66 -0.67
CA THR A 116 10.15 -11.30 -0.56
C THR A 116 8.70 -11.35 -0.10
N THR A 117 8.37 -10.54 0.90
CA THR A 117 6.99 -10.36 1.35
C THR A 117 6.29 -9.39 0.42
N ALA A 118 5.25 -9.83 -0.28
CA ALA A 118 4.41 -8.98 -1.09
C ALA A 118 3.19 -8.54 -0.29
N ARG A 119 2.93 -7.26 -0.31
CA ARG A 119 1.73 -6.67 0.29
C ARG A 119 0.64 -6.48 -0.74
#